data_2d4801a150521a4a400fe67ce07e6a77
#
_entry.id   2d4801a150521a4a400fe67ce07e6a77
#
_cell.length_a   1.000
_cell.length_b   1.000
_cell.length_c   1.000
_cell.angle_alpha   90.00
_cell.angle_beta   90.00
_cell.angle_gamma   90.00
#
_symmetry.space_group_name_H-M   'P 1'
#
loop_
_entity.id
_entity.type
_entity.pdbx_description
1 polymer ?
#
loop_
_entity_poly.entity_id
_entity_poly.type
_entity_poly.pdbx_seq_one_letter_code
_entity_poly.pdbx_strand_id
1 'polypeptide(L)'
;MPYLQLNGTRFHYHLDDYTEPWKSKSVVLLHHSAAGNLHRWRSWVPTLARHHRVLRFDMRGHAGTQPPPEGPFSLPGLAADITAVLDGLEIEKVHVVGASAGGIVSLRFAHDFPQRLHSLSLVASTPKLAQMGAGIDAGVWRRTLEEQGTKAWLLSDSQKRFGPQSEPGLIEWYATEGGKTQADVVLSLQGCLLQEDLTPLLSHIATPTLILASGQDEITPLEVQHLMAQQMPKARLQIFEDVGHNMKVEIPDLLARTVRDFIGEIESA
;
A
#
# COMPACT_ATOMS: atom_id res chain seq x y z
N MET A 1 0.83 15.06 -16.72
CA MET A 1 0.45 14.04 -15.72
C MET A 1 -0.95 14.37 -15.27
N PRO A 2 -1.87 13.41 -15.22
CA PRO A 2 -3.26 13.70 -14.87
C PRO A 2 -3.44 13.99 -13.37
N TYR A 3 -4.34 14.91 -13.08
CA TYR A 3 -4.77 15.27 -11.73
C TYR A 3 -6.28 15.23 -11.65
N LEU A 4 -6.79 14.84 -10.49
CA LEU A 4 -8.22 14.92 -10.14
C LEU A 4 -8.39 15.95 -9.02
N GLN A 5 -9.34 16.89 -9.18
CA GLN A 5 -9.72 17.82 -8.13
C GLN A 5 -10.95 17.26 -7.40
N LEU A 6 -10.75 16.78 -6.18
CA LEU A 6 -11.78 16.08 -5.41
C LEU A 6 -11.76 16.59 -3.96
N ASN A 7 -12.91 16.99 -3.43
CA ASN A 7 -13.07 17.39 -2.02
C ASN A 7 -12.00 18.38 -1.52
N GLY A 8 -11.63 19.37 -2.35
CA GLY A 8 -10.61 20.35 -2.02
C GLY A 8 -9.16 19.88 -2.18
N THR A 9 -8.91 18.62 -2.46
CA THR A 9 -7.58 18.04 -2.69
C THR A 9 -7.35 17.75 -4.17
N ARG A 10 -6.15 18.06 -4.66
CA ARG A 10 -5.72 17.73 -6.02
C ARG A 10 -4.88 16.47 -5.99
N PHE A 11 -5.47 15.33 -6.41
CA PHE A 11 -4.81 14.02 -6.45
C PHE A 11 -4.03 13.83 -7.74
N HIS A 12 -2.77 13.46 -7.61
CA HIS A 12 -1.93 12.99 -8.70
C HIS A 12 -2.16 11.50 -8.92
N TYR A 13 -2.47 11.09 -10.15
CA TYR A 13 -2.73 9.70 -10.47
C TYR A 13 -2.17 9.27 -11.83
N HIS A 14 -2.09 7.97 -12.04
CA HIS A 14 -1.90 7.34 -13.34
C HIS A 14 -2.91 6.20 -13.51
N LEU A 15 -3.46 6.10 -14.70
CA LEU A 15 -4.28 4.97 -15.12
C LEU A 15 -3.63 4.38 -16.39
N ASP A 16 -2.91 3.29 -16.19
CA ASP A 16 -2.22 2.58 -17.27
C ASP A 16 -3.17 1.54 -17.87
N ASP A 17 -3.47 1.66 -19.14
CA ASP A 17 -4.36 0.77 -19.87
C ASP A 17 -3.70 0.31 -21.17
N TYR A 18 -3.30 -0.94 -21.20
CA TYR A 18 -2.77 -1.63 -22.39
C TYR A 18 -3.63 -2.85 -22.72
N THR A 19 -4.87 -2.85 -22.29
CA THR A 19 -5.85 -3.91 -22.58
C THR A 19 -6.42 -3.76 -23.98
N GLU A 20 -7.18 -4.76 -24.42
CA GLU A 20 -7.83 -4.72 -25.71
C GLU A 20 -9.07 -3.83 -25.67
N PRO A 21 -9.17 -2.80 -26.53
CA PRO A 21 -10.22 -1.77 -26.45
C PRO A 21 -11.66 -2.29 -26.59
N TRP A 22 -11.83 -3.47 -27.18
CA TRP A 22 -13.14 -4.11 -27.37
C TRP A 22 -13.57 -5.02 -26.22
N LYS A 23 -12.77 -5.10 -25.13
CA LYS A 23 -13.08 -5.89 -23.94
C LYS A 23 -13.16 -5.00 -22.72
N SER A 24 -14.26 -5.13 -21.97
CA SER A 24 -14.31 -4.55 -20.63
C SER A 24 -13.30 -5.26 -19.72
N LYS A 25 -12.54 -4.49 -18.97
CA LYS A 25 -11.53 -5.00 -18.04
C LYS A 25 -11.68 -4.38 -16.67
N SER A 26 -11.47 -5.20 -15.66
CA SER A 26 -11.43 -4.73 -14.28
C SER A 26 -10.26 -3.78 -14.03
N VAL A 27 -10.34 -3.05 -12.93
CA VAL A 27 -9.31 -2.12 -12.49
C VAL A 27 -8.56 -2.72 -11.30
N VAL A 28 -7.22 -2.65 -11.32
CA VAL A 28 -6.34 -2.95 -10.18
C VAL A 28 -5.81 -1.64 -9.64
N LEU A 29 -6.16 -1.32 -8.39
CA LEU A 29 -5.61 -0.18 -7.65
C LEU A 29 -4.36 -0.61 -6.90
N LEU A 30 -3.22 0.06 -7.14
CA LEU A 30 -1.97 -0.13 -6.41
C LEU A 30 -1.75 1.02 -5.43
N HIS A 31 -1.95 0.76 -4.13
CA HIS A 31 -1.93 1.74 -3.05
C HIS A 31 -0.60 1.69 -2.28
N HIS A 32 0.17 2.79 -2.31
CA HIS A 32 1.56 2.83 -1.86
C HIS A 32 1.73 2.88 -0.33
N SER A 33 2.93 2.56 0.15
CA SER A 33 3.34 2.61 1.57
C SER A 33 3.60 4.04 2.06
N ALA A 34 3.80 4.23 3.37
CA ALA A 34 4.23 5.49 3.95
C ALA A 34 5.47 6.04 3.24
N ALA A 35 5.54 7.36 3.08
CA ALA A 35 6.56 8.05 2.27
C ALA A 35 6.71 7.47 0.86
N GLY A 36 5.68 6.77 0.37
CA GLY A 36 5.66 6.22 -0.98
C GLY A 36 5.11 7.20 -2.00
N ASN A 37 5.03 6.72 -3.22
CA ASN A 37 4.31 7.37 -4.31
C ASN A 37 3.97 6.34 -5.40
N LEU A 38 3.22 6.76 -6.39
CA LEU A 38 2.78 5.91 -7.50
C LEU A 38 3.94 5.31 -8.33
N HIS A 39 5.14 5.93 -8.32
CA HIS A 39 6.30 5.43 -9.07
C HIS A 39 6.91 4.17 -8.45
N ARG A 40 6.70 3.93 -7.16
CA ARG A 40 7.17 2.70 -6.50
C ARG A 40 6.49 1.42 -7.01
N TRP A 41 5.41 1.57 -7.78
CA TRP A 41 4.69 0.48 -8.43
C TRP A 41 5.04 0.29 -9.92
N ARG A 42 6.00 1.09 -10.44
CA ARG A 42 6.32 1.10 -11.88
C ARG A 42 6.62 -0.28 -12.46
N SER A 43 7.32 -1.13 -11.71
CA SER A 43 7.72 -2.47 -12.17
C SER A 43 6.55 -3.47 -12.23
N TRP A 44 5.43 -3.19 -11.56
CA TRP A 44 4.22 -4.03 -11.59
C TRP A 44 3.36 -3.78 -12.83
N VAL A 45 3.44 -2.56 -13.39
CA VAL A 45 2.59 -2.12 -14.50
C VAL A 45 2.69 -3.05 -15.73
N PRO A 46 3.89 -3.42 -16.22
CA PRO A 46 4.00 -4.28 -17.41
C PRO A 46 3.30 -5.63 -17.26
N THR A 47 3.32 -6.21 -16.05
CA THR A 47 2.69 -7.51 -15.77
C THR A 47 1.17 -7.41 -15.68
N LEU A 48 0.65 -6.31 -15.12
CA LEU A 48 -0.79 -6.16 -14.86
C LEU A 48 -1.54 -5.46 -15.99
N ALA A 49 -0.93 -4.44 -16.62
CA ALA A 49 -1.65 -3.53 -17.50
C ALA A 49 -2.08 -4.15 -18.86
N ARG A 50 -1.56 -5.32 -19.21
CA ARG A 50 -2.03 -6.12 -20.36
C ARG A 50 -3.33 -6.87 -20.08
N HIS A 51 -3.66 -7.05 -18.79
CA HIS A 51 -4.80 -7.86 -18.36
C HIS A 51 -5.88 -7.01 -17.71
N HIS A 52 -5.49 -5.93 -17.03
CA HIS A 52 -6.34 -5.05 -16.23
C HIS A 52 -5.94 -3.59 -16.48
N ARG A 53 -6.84 -2.67 -16.22
CA ARG A 53 -6.50 -1.25 -16.11
C ARG A 53 -5.82 -1.02 -14.76
N VAL A 54 -4.62 -0.42 -14.72
CA VAL A 54 -3.84 -0.26 -13.48
C VAL A 54 -3.92 1.18 -13.01
N LEU A 55 -4.65 1.41 -11.92
CA LEU A 55 -4.76 2.70 -11.26
C LEU A 55 -3.71 2.81 -10.16
N ARG A 56 -2.99 3.93 -10.14
CA ARG A 56 -2.05 4.32 -9.11
C ARG A 56 -2.27 5.78 -8.79
N PHE A 57 -2.33 6.15 -7.53
CA PHE A 57 -2.37 7.55 -7.14
C PHE A 57 -1.50 7.79 -5.91
N ASP A 58 -1.05 9.04 -5.73
CA ASP A 58 -0.34 9.45 -4.54
C ASP A 58 -1.35 9.76 -3.43
N MET A 59 -1.20 9.14 -2.25
CA MET A 59 -2.01 9.47 -1.07
C MET A 59 -1.91 10.97 -0.77
N ARG A 60 -2.94 11.54 -0.14
CA ARG A 60 -2.92 12.97 0.24
C ARG A 60 -1.63 13.36 0.94
N GLY A 61 -1.05 14.49 0.56
CA GLY A 61 0.22 15.00 1.07
C GLY A 61 1.47 14.33 0.51
N HIS A 62 1.35 13.17 -0.17
CA HIS A 62 2.49 12.47 -0.72
C HIS A 62 2.81 12.94 -2.14
N ALA A 63 4.10 13.11 -2.40
CA ALA A 63 4.67 13.42 -3.72
C ALA A 63 3.88 14.47 -4.53
N GLY A 64 3.10 14.07 -5.54
CA GLY A 64 2.36 14.98 -6.41
C GLY A 64 0.96 15.35 -5.91
N THR A 65 0.44 14.72 -4.87
CA THR A 65 -0.87 15.03 -4.29
C THR A 65 -0.75 16.09 -3.20
N GLN A 66 -1.63 17.09 -3.24
CA GLN A 66 -1.65 18.14 -2.23
C GLN A 66 -1.93 17.59 -0.83
N PRO A 67 -1.35 18.22 0.23
CA PRO A 67 -1.75 17.93 1.59
C PRO A 67 -3.24 18.28 1.80
N PRO A 68 -3.88 17.69 2.83
CA PRO A 68 -5.25 18.05 3.16
C PRO A 68 -5.32 19.56 3.50
N PRO A 69 -6.43 20.21 3.17
CA PRO A 69 -6.59 21.65 3.42
C PRO A 69 -6.51 22.01 4.91
N GLU A 70 -6.93 21.12 5.81
CA GLU A 70 -6.88 21.33 7.26
C GLU A 70 -6.87 19.99 8.03
N GLY A 71 -6.20 20.01 9.20
CA GLY A 71 -6.27 18.97 10.23
C GLY A 71 -5.37 17.74 10.00
N PRO A 72 -5.29 16.89 11.04
CA PRO A 72 -4.51 15.65 10.98
C PRO A 72 -5.17 14.61 10.06
N PHE A 73 -4.37 13.64 9.61
CA PHE A 73 -4.92 12.47 8.92
C PHE A 73 -5.87 11.69 9.85
N SER A 74 -6.89 11.07 9.23
CA SER A 74 -7.69 10.04 9.86
C SER A 74 -7.77 8.83 8.94
N LEU A 75 -7.76 7.63 9.50
CA LEU A 75 -7.81 6.41 8.69
C LEU A 75 -9.11 6.28 7.87
N PRO A 76 -10.31 6.62 8.42
CA PRO A 76 -11.53 6.72 7.61
C PRO A 76 -11.42 7.72 6.46
N GLY A 77 -10.78 8.88 6.70
CA GLY A 77 -10.57 9.90 5.67
C GLY A 77 -9.67 9.40 4.53
N LEU A 78 -8.60 8.68 4.86
CA LEU A 78 -7.73 8.07 3.85
C LEU A 78 -8.45 6.96 3.05
N ALA A 79 -9.31 6.18 3.69
CA ALA A 79 -10.15 5.21 2.99
C ALA A 79 -11.21 5.88 2.09
N ALA A 80 -11.79 6.99 2.53
CA ALA A 80 -12.72 7.78 1.72
C ALA A 80 -12.04 8.43 0.51
N ASP A 81 -10.75 8.74 0.56
CA ASP A 81 -9.98 9.22 -0.60
C ASP A 81 -9.95 8.19 -1.72
N ILE A 82 -9.80 6.90 -1.38
CA ILE A 82 -9.88 5.83 -2.39
C ILE A 82 -11.24 5.90 -3.09
N THR A 83 -12.33 5.99 -2.32
CA THR A 83 -13.70 6.11 -2.89
C THR A 83 -13.81 7.34 -3.79
N ALA A 84 -13.35 8.50 -3.33
CA ALA A 84 -13.42 9.74 -4.11
C ALA A 84 -12.65 9.63 -5.44
N VAL A 85 -11.45 9.05 -5.42
CA VAL A 85 -10.66 8.84 -6.65
C VAL A 85 -11.36 7.87 -7.61
N LEU A 86 -11.96 6.79 -7.10
CA LEU A 86 -12.73 5.86 -7.92
C LEU A 86 -13.95 6.53 -8.55
N ASP A 87 -14.71 7.31 -7.77
CA ASP A 87 -15.89 8.05 -8.25
C ASP A 87 -15.51 9.09 -9.29
N GLY A 88 -14.41 9.83 -9.07
CA GLY A 88 -13.90 10.81 -10.03
C GLY A 88 -13.40 10.21 -11.36
N LEU A 89 -13.15 8.90 -11.38
CA LEU A 89 -12.75 8.13 -12.56
C LEU A 89 -13.87 7.22 -13.09
N GLU A 90 -15.08 7.31 -12.53
CA GLU A 90 -16.24 6.48 -12.87
C GLU A 90 -15.95 4.97 -12.76
N ILE A 91 -15.18 4.59 -11.73
CA ILE A 91 -14.81 3.19 -11.45
C ILE A 91 -15.68 2.67 -10.30
N GLU A 92 -16.56 1.73 -10.60
CA GLU A 92 -17.51 1.17 -9.61
C GLU A 92 -16.79 0.25 -8.61
N LYS A 93 -15.98 -0.69 -9.09
CA LYS A 93 -15.28 -1.70 -8.27
C LYS A 93 -13.84 -1.92 -8.73
N VAL A 94 -12.99 -2.32 -7.80
CA VAL A 94 -11.56 -2.58 -8.06
C VAL A 94 -11.06 -3.84 -7.34
N HIS A 95 -9.97 -4.39 -7.86
CA HIS A 95 -9.04 -5.21 -7.08
C HIS A 95 -8.05 -4.25 -6.42
N VAL A 96 -7.87 -4.33 -5.10
CA VAL A 96 -6.93 -3.45 -4.38
C VAL A 96 -5.67 -4.21 -4.00
N VAL A 97 -4.51 -3.61 -4.26
CA VAL A 97 -3.21 -4.06 -3.77
C VAL A 97 -2.64 -2.97 -2.88
N GLY A 98 -2.63 -3.20 -1.57
CA GLY A 98 -2.12 -2.23 -0.58
C GLY A 98 -0.82 -2.69 0.04
N ALA A 99 0.22 -1.83 0.05
CA ALA A 99 1.50 -2.16 0.66
C ALA A 99 1.74 -1.39 1.96
N SER A 100 2.12 -2.10 3.05
CA SER A 100 2.46 -1.49 4.34
C SER A 100 1.35 -0.52 4.81
N ALA A 101 1.63 0.76 5.04
CA ALA A 101 0.62 1.77 5.38
C ALA A 101 -0.55 1.82 4.38
N GLY A 102 -0.27 1.68 3.07
CA GLY A 102 -1.33 1.56 2.06
C GLY A 102 -2.20 0.33 2.25
N GLY A 103 -1.65 -0.76 2.79
CA GLY A 103 -2.42 -1.94 3.17
C GLY A 103 -3.33 -1.71 4.38
N ILE A 104 -2.87 -0.95 5.39
CA ILE A 104 -3.70 -0.56 6.55
C ILE A 104 -4.90 0.26 6.07
N VAL A 105 -4.67 1.26 5.19
CA VAL A 105 -5.75 2.05 4.58
C VAL A 105 -6.69 1.17 3.75
N SER A 106 -6.13 0.19 3.03
CA SER A 106 -6.92 -0.74 2.20
C SER A 106 -7.75 -1.71 3.04
N LEU A 107 -7.28 -2.14 4.23
CA LEU A 107 -8.08 -2.90 5.20
C LEU A 107 -9.29 -2.07 5.68
N ARG A 108 -9.07 -0.80 6.02
CA ARG A 108 -10.14 0.12 6.40
C ARG A 108 -11.13 0.34 5.26
N PHE A 109 -10.62 0.53 4.05
CA PHE A 109 -11.46 0.64 2.85
C PHE A 109 -12.29 -0.62 2.60
N ALA A 110 -11.69 -1.81 2.75
CA ALA A 110 -12.42 -3.07 2.58
C ALA A 110 -13.52 -3.29 3.63
N HIS A 111 -13.32 -2.80 4.86
CA HIS A 111 -14.34 -2.83 5.90
C HIS A 111 -15.48 -1.83 5.63
N ASP A 112 -15.14 -0.57 5.33
CA ASP A 112 -16.13 0.51 5.23
C ASP A 112 -16.88 0.51 3.89
N PHE A 113 -16.25 0.02 2.81
CA PHE A 113 -16.77 0.04 1.44
C PHE A 113 -16.66 -1.33 0.73
N PRO A 114 -17.11 -2.44 1.35
CA PRO A 114 -16.93 -3.79 0.81
C PRO A 114 -17.52 -3.97 -0.60
N GLN A 115 -18.58 -3.22 -0.93
CA GLN A 115 -19.21 -3.23 -2.26
C GLN A 115 -18.33 -2.65 -3.37
N ARG A 116 -17.26 -1.93 -3.02
CA ARG A 116 -16.33 -1.30 -3.97
C ARG A 116 -15.13 -2.20 -4.32
N LEU A 117 -15.02 -3.39 -3.72
CA LEU A 117 -13.91 -4.31 -3.94
C LEU A 117 -14.36 -5.62 -4.59
N HIS A 118 -13.56 -6.09 -5.55
CA HIS A 118 -13.58 -7.47 -6.02
C HIS A 118 -12.68 -8.36 -5.15
N SER A 119 -11.47 -7.90 -4.85
CA SER A 119 -10.51 -8.57 -3.98
C SER A 119 -9.55 -7.59 -3.32
N LEU A 120 -8.86 -8.06 -2.29
CA LEU A 120 -7.83 -7.34 -1.56
C LEU A 120 -6.51 -8.14 -1.58
N SER A 121 -5.40 -7.50 -1.91
CA SER A 121 -4.05 -8.07 -1.74
C SER A 121 -3.27 -7.17 -0.79
N LEU A 122 -2.75 -7.74 0.30
CA LEU A 122 -1.97 -7.03 1.32
C LEU A 122 -0.51 -7.42 1.18
N VAL A 123 0.36 -6.45 0.95
CA VAL A 123 1.81 -6.69 0.77
C VAL A 123 2.54 -6.11 1.97
N ALA A 124 3.12 -6.97 2.80
CA ALA A 124 3.88 -6.56 3.99
C ALA A 124 3.10 -5.50 4.81
N SER A 125 1.88 -5.83 5.24
CA SER A 125 0.98 -4.92 5.94
C SER A 125 0.55 -5.47 7.30
N THR A 126 -0.18 -4.68 8.09
CA THR A 126 -0.60 -5.03 9.44
C THR A 126 -1.96 -4.38 9.73
N PRO A 127 -2.82 -4.96 10.59
CA PRO A 127 -4.03 -4.30 11.06
C PRO A 127 -3.75 -3.28 12.18
N LYS A 128 -2.52 -3.31 12.77
CA LYS A 128 -2.13 -2.47 13.90
C LYS A 128 -0.65 -2.12 13.82
N LEU A 129 -0.34 -0.89 13.42
CA LEU A 129 1.05 -0.45 13.25
C LEU A 129 1.82 -0.46 14.59
N ALA A 130 1.16 -0.25 15.73
CA ALA A 130 1.79 -0.30 17.03
C ALA A 130 2.36 -1.70 17.41
N GLN A 131 2.06 -2.76 16.66
CA GLN A 131 2.60 -4.11 16.80
C GLN A 131 3.78 -4.38 15.85
N MET A 132 4.61 -3.39 15.59
CA MET A 132 5.87 -3.58 14.85
C MET A 132 6.82 -4.53 15.59
N GLY A 133 7.76 -5.12 14.83
CA GLY A 133 8.78 -5.98 15.41
C GLY A 133 9.61 -5.27 16.49
N ALA A 134 10.12 -6.06 17.43
CA ALA A 134 10.83 -5.56 18.64
C ALA A 134 12.06 -4.67 18.34
N GLY A 135 12.62 -4.77 17.14
CA GLY A 135 13.74 -3.93 16.69
C GLY A 135 13.35 -2.54 16.19
N ILE A 136 12.05 -2.21 16.13
CA ILE A 136 11.55 -0.94 15.61
C ILE A 136 11.16 0.00 16.75
N ASP A 137 11.76 1.18 16.75
CA ASP A 137 11.49 2.26 17.71
C ASP A 137 10.84 3.46 17.01
N ALA A 138 9.53 3.64 17.23
CA ALA A 138 8.77 4.77 16.65
C ALA A 138 9.31 6.14 17.13
N GLY A 139 9.91 6.22 18.31
CA GLY A 139 10.54 7.44 18.81
C GLY A 139 11.83 7.78 18.06
N VAL A 140 12.62 6.78 17.67
CA VAL A 140 13.79 6.97 16.80
C VAL A 140 13.34 7.40 15.41
N TRP A 141 12.31 6.77 14.85
CA TRP A 141 11.75 7.17 13.56
C TRP A 141 11.30 8.63 13.56
N ARG A 142 10.58 9.04 14.61
CA ARG A 142 10.10 10.41 14.77
C ARG A 142 11.26 11.40 14.78
N ARG A 143 12.26 11.19 15.64
CA ARG A 143 13.44 12.08 15.71
C ARG A 143 14.17 12.18 14.39
N THR A 144 14.39 11.04 13.70
CA THR A 144 15.07 11.05 12.40
C THR A 144 14.29 11.83 11.35
N LEU A 145 12.96 11.68 11.32
CA LEU A 145 12.10 12.44 10.42
C LEU A 145 12.15 13.95 10.72
N GLU A 146 12.07 14.34 11.99
CA GLU A 146 12.08 15.75 12.44
C GLU A 146 13.43 16.42 12.17
N GLU A 147 14.54 15.73 12.40
CA GLU A 147 15.88 16.31 12.34
C GLU A 147 16.54 16.18 10.96
N GLN A 148 16.29 15.09 10.24
CA GLN A 148 17.04 14.72 9.03
C GLN A 148 16.15 14.53 7.79
N GLY A 149 14.83 14.48 7.98
CA GLY A 149 13.85 14.37 6.90
C GLY A 149 13.60 12.95 6.41
N THR A 150 12.70 12.83 5.45
CA THR A 150 12.13 11.56 5.00
C THR A 150 13.15 10.63 4.33
N LYS A 151 14.06 11.18 3.50
CA LYS A 151 15.09 10.36 2.85
C LYS A 151 16.03 9.71 3.87
N ALA A 152 16.50 10.49 4.83
CA ALA A 152 17.40 10.01 5.88
C ALA A 152 16.72 8.95 6.75
N TRP A 153 15.45 9.15 7.11
CA TRP A 153 14.65 8.16 7.83
C TRP A 153 14.55 6.82 7.09
N LEU A 154 14.34 6.85 5.77
CA LEU A 154 14.25 5.61 4.97
C LEU A 154 15.60 4.88 4.85
N LEU A 155 16.72 5.61 4.92
CA LEU A 155 18.06 5.04 4.89
C LEU A 155 18.52 4.53 6.26
N SER A 156 18.12 5.17 7.36
CA SER A 156 18.62 4.90 8.70
C SER A 156 18.36 3.47 9.19
N ASP A 157 17.27 2.84 8.74
CA ASP A 157 16.91 1.47 9.08
C ASP A 157 16.71 0.59 7.83
N SER A 158 17.41 0.92 6.76
CA SER A 158 17.30 0.19 5.48
C SER A 158 17.55 -1.32 5.63
N GLN A 159 18.44 -1.73 6.53
CA GLN A 159 18.73 -3.15 6.82
C GLN A 159 17.52 -3.91 7.38
N LYS A 160 16.59 -3.22 8.04
CA LYS A 160 15.34 -3.80 8.56
C LYS A 160 14.20 -3.79 7.54
N ARG A 161 14.40 -3.03 6.45
CA ARG A 161 13.39 -2.82 5.41
C ARG A 161 13.62 -3.63 4.15
N PHE A 162 14.87 -4.04 3.93
CA PHE A 162 15.28 -4.75 2.73
C PHE A 162 15.95 -6.07 3.08
N GLY A 163 15.70 -7.07 2.26
CA GLY A 163 16.35 -8.36 2.35
C GLY A 163 17.85 -8.29 1.98
N PRO A 164 18.63 -9.31 2.36
CA PRO A 164 20.09 -9.31 2.23
C PRO A 164 20.60 -9.28 0.79
N GLN A 165 19.75 -9.60 -0.18
CA GLN A 165 20.08 -9.61 -1.62
C GLN A 165 19.75 -8.28 -2.31
N SER A 166 19.23 -7.28 -1.59
CA SER A 166 18.80 -6.01 -2.19
C SER A 166 20.00 -5.17 -2.65
N GLU A 167 19.96 -4.73 -3.89
CA GLU A 167 20.99 -3.90 -4.47
C GLU A 167 21.04 -2.51 -3.80
N PRO A 168 22.24 -1.95 -3.51
CA PRO A 168 22.38 -0.60 -2.95
C PRO A 168 21.68 0.48 -3.79
N GLY A 169 21.67 0.33 -5.11
CA GLY A 169 20.97 1.24 -6.03
C GLY A 169 19.46 1.24 -5.86
N LEU A 170 18.86 0.08 -5.54
CA LEU A 170 17.45 -0.03 -5.22
C LEU A 170 17.11 0.72 -3.93
N ILE A 171 17.92 0.54 -2.89
CA ILE A 171 17.75 1.20 -1.58
C ILE A 171 17.83 2.72 -1.73
N GLU A 172 18.85 3.22 -2.42
CA GLU A 172 19.05 4.65 -2.66
C GLU A 172 17.91 5.25 -3.50
N TRP A 173 17.48 4.57 -4.58
CA TRP A 173 16.34 4.99 -5.39
C TRP A 173 15.06 5.05 -4.55
N TYR A 174 14.81 4.01 -3.73
CA TYR A 174 13.64 3.94 -2.88
C TYR A 174 13.59 5.09 -1.87
N ALA A 175 14.72 5.40 -1.24
CA ALA A 175 14.83 6.50 -0.30
C ALA A 175 14.69 7.87 -0.98
N THR A 176 15.26 8.02 -2.18
CA THR A 176 15.16 9.25 -2.97
C THR A 176 13.72 9.51 -3.42
N GLU A 177 13.01 8.49 -3.89
CA GLU A 177 11.58 8.62 -4.21
C GLU A 177 10.75 8.98 -2.97
N GLY A 178 11.06 8.38 -1.81
CA GLY A 178 10.37 8.70 -0.55
C GLY A 178 10.65 10.11 -0.05
N GLY A 179 11.85 10.61 -0.27
CA GLY A 179 12.25 11.98 0.08
C GLY A 179 11.47 13.09 -0.63
N LYS A 180 10.67 12.75 -1.64
CA LYS A 180 9.72 13.69 -2.28
C LYS A 180 8.51 14.01 -1.39
N THR A 181 8.26 13.23 -0.35
CA THR A 181 7.21 13.46 0.64
C THR A 181 7.81 14.18 1.85
N GLN A 182 7.21 15.28 2.27
CA GLN A 182 7.68 16.06 3.42
C GLN A 182 7.58 15.24 4.72
N ALA A 183 8.48 15.52 5.65
CA ALA A 183 8.57 14.76 6.91
C ALA A 183 7.32 14.92 7.79
N ASP A 184 6.71 16.12 7.82
CA ASP A 184 5.48 16.40 8.55
C ASP A 184 4.29 15.58 8.06
N VAL A 185 4.20 15.33 6.76
CA VAL A 185 3.19 14.44 6.15
C VAL A 185 3.40 12.99 6.63
N VAL A 186 4.64 12.52 6.63
CA VAL A 186 4.96 11.16 7.10
C VAL A 186 4.68 11.02 8.59
N LEU A 187 5.05 12.02 9.40
CA LEU A 187 4.78 12.07 10.84
C LEU A 187 3.27 12.08 11.14
N SER A 188 2.50 12.88 10.39
CA SER A 188 1.05 12.94 10.53
C SER A 188 0.40 11.58 10.19
N LEU A 189 0.84 10.93 9.11
CA LEU A 189 0.36 9.59 8.75
C LEU A 189 0.72 8.56 9.82
N GLN A 190 1.98 8.52 10.27
CA GLN A 190 2.40 7.60 11.33
C GLN A 190 1.63 7.82 12.63
N GLY A 191 1.45 9.08 13.02
CA GLY A 191 0.68 9.45 14.21
C GLY A 191 -0.77 8.96 14.16
N CYS A 192 -1.40 9.04 12.98
CA CYS A 192 -2.72 8.46 12.73
C CYS A 192 -2.69 6.93 12.86
N LEU A 193 -1.81 6.25 12.12
CA LEU A 193 -1.79 4.79 12.05
C LEU A 193 -1.36 4.10 13.37
N LEU A 194 -0.52 4.73 14.19
CA LEU A 194 -0.12 4.20 15.49
C LEU A 194 -1.26 4.14 16.51
N GLN A 195 -2.30 4.94 16.33
CA GLN A 195 -3.47 4.96 17.22
C GLN A 195 -4.56 3.98 16.78
N GLU A 196 -4.46 3.43 15.57
CA GLU A 196 -5.49 2.56 14.99
C GLU A 196 -5.24 1.09 15.30
N ASP A 197 -6.32 0.38 15.57
CA ASP A 197 -6.36 -1.07 15.72
C ASP A 197 -7.51 -1.64 14.91
N LEU A 198 -7.21 -2.20 13.75
CA LEU A 198 -8.18 -2.85 12.87
C LEU A 198 -8.36 -4.34 13.18
N THR A 199 -7.64 -4.90 14.16
CA THR A 199 -7.73 -6.31 14.52
C THR A 199 -9.18 -6.76 14.79
N PRO A 200 -10.02 -6.00 15.55
CA PRO A 200 -11.43 -6.38 15.76
C PRO A 200 -12.30 -6.38 14.51
N LEU A 201 -11.85 -5.72 13.44
CA LEU A 201 -12.60 -5.61 12.17
C LEU A 201 -12.30 -6.74 11.20
N LEU A 202 -11.20 -7.50 11.39
CA LEU A 202 -10.73 -8.49 10.42
C LEU A 202 -11.79 -9.56 10.10
N SER A 203 -12.51 -10.03 11.11
CA SER A 203 -13.57 -11.05 10.94
C SER A 203 -14.78 -10.57 10.12
N HIS A 204 -14.95 -9.26 9.96
CA HIS A 204 -16.02 -8.66 9.16
C HIS A 204 -15.61 -8.38 7.70
N ILE A 205 -14.32 -8.50 7.37
CA ILE A 205 -13.83 -8.31 6.00
C ILE A 205 -13.97 -9.62 5.23
N ALA A 206 -15.13 -9.79 4.58
CA ALA A 206 -15.49 -10.97 3.80
C ALA A 206 -14.99 -10.93 2.34
N THR A 207 -14.30 -9.86 1.94
CA THR A 207 -13.66 -9.71 0.63
C THR A 207 -12.59 -10.80 0.46
N PRO A 208 -12.52 -11.52 -0.68
CA PRO A 208 -11.42 -12.44 -0.95
C PRO A 208 -10.07 -11.73 -0.80
N THR A 209 -9.20 -12.26 0.05
CA THR A 209 -7.96 -11.58 0.42
C THR A 209 -6.74 -12.47 0.23
N LEU A 210 -5.70 -11.92 -0.39
CA LEU A 210 -4.36 -12.50 -0.49
C LEU A 210 -3.40 -11.70 0.37
N ILE A 211 -2.79 -12.35 1.35
CA ILE A 211 -1.76 -11.77 2.22
C ILE A 211 -0.40 -12.23 1.71
N LEU A 212 0.45 -11.28 1.33
CA LEU A 212 1.81 -11.51 0.85
C LEU A 212 2.78 -11.03 1.93
N ALA A 213 3.40 -11.98 2.61
CA ALA A 213 4.29 -11.75 3.73
C ALA A 213 5.74 -12.02 3.36
N SER A 214 6.64 -11.29 3.99
CA SER A 214 8.08 -11.52 3.91
C SER A 214 8.55 -12.31 5.14
N GLY A 215 9.42 -13.30 4.92
CA GLY A 215 10.04 -14.07 6.00
C GLY A 215 11.03 -13.27 6.85
N GLN A 216 11.53 -12.14 6.32
CA GLN A 216 12.52 -11.27 6.98
C GLN A 216 12.00 -9.85 7.27
N ASP A 217 10.68 -9.69 7.38
CA ASP A 217 10.06 -8.41 7.67
C ASP A 217 10.13 -8.09 9.18
N GLU A 218 11.02 -7.18 9.56
CA GLU A 218 11.10 -6.69 10.93
C GLU A 218 10.07 -5.57 11.24
N ILE A 219 9.39 -5.02 10.23
CA ILE A 219 8.39 -3.95 10.41
C ILE A 219 7.01 -4.56 10.68
N THR A 220 6.59 -5.53 9.86
CA THR A 220 5.29 -6.22 9.99
C THR A 220 5.53 -7.73 10.13
N PRO A 221 5.83 -8.23 11.35
CA PRO A 221 6.32 -9.57 11.58
C PRO A 221 5.32 -10.66 11.20
N LEU A 222 5.81 -11.88 10.95
CA LEU A 222 5.00 -13.00 10.45
C LEU A 222 3.83 -13.36 11.36
N GLU A 223 3.96 -13.19 12.68
CA GLU A 223 2.90 -13.48 13.65
C GLU A 223 1.63 -12.67 13.33
N VAL A 224 1.82 -11.42 12.91
CA VAL A 224 0.70 -10.54 12.54
C VAL A 224 0.08 -10.96 11.21
N GLN A 225 0.88 -11.47 10.27
CA GLN A 225 0.40 -12.00 8.99
C GLN A 225 -0.44 -13.27 9.19
N HIS A 226 0.03 -14.17 10.07
CA HIS A 226 -0.73 -15.35 10.48
C HIS A 226 -2.04 -14.99 11.18
N LEU A 227 -2.01 -13.99 12.10
CA LEU A 227 -3.20 -13.49 12.76
C LEU A 227 -4.25 -13.01 11.75
N MET A 228 -3.85 -12.19 10.78
CA MET A 228 -4.78 -11.73 9.72
C MET A 228 -5.35 -12.89 8.93
N ALA A 229 -4.51 -13.84 8.52
CA ALA A 229 -4.96 -15.01 7.76
C ALA A 229 -5.94 -15.91 8.53
N GLN A 230 -5.79 -16.00 9.86
CA GLN A 230 -6.69 -16.76 10.71
C GLN A 230 -8.03 -16.06 10.97
N GLN A 231 -8.02 -14.73 11.06
CA GLN A 231 -9.23 -13.97 11.43
C GLN A 231 -10.07 -13.53 10.24
N MET A 232 -9.47 -13.35 9.06
CA MET A 232 -10.21 -12.93 7.86
C MET A 232 -10.84 -14.14 7.17
N PRO A 233 -12.19 -14.18 6.95
CA PRO A 233 -12.91 -15.37 6.53
C PRO A 233 -12.49 -15.98 5.18
N LYS A 234 -11.97 -15.15 4.27
CA LYS A 234 -11.56 -15.56 2.91
C LYS A 234 -10.12 -15.17 2.60
N ALA A 235 -9.24 -15.22 3.61
CA ALA A 235 -7.84 -14.90 3.43
C ALA A 235 -7.00 -16.13 3.10
N ARG A 236 -6.00 -15.91 2.24
CA ARG A 236 -4.89 -16.84 1.97
C ARG A 236 -3.59 -16.13 2.28
N LEU A 237 -2.65 -16.81 2.94
CA LEU A 237 -1.31 -16.29 3.24
C LEU A 237 -0.30 -16.99 2.34
N GLN A 238 0.57 -16.19 1.72
CA GLN A 238 1.75 -16.65 1.01
C GLN A 238 2.99 -15.94 1.57
N ILE A 239 3.99 -16.71 1.95
CA ILE A 239 5.24 -16.22 2.54
C ILE A 239 6.34 -16.31 1.51
N PHE A 240 7.16 -15.26 1.40
CA PHE A 240 8.35 -15.19 0.56
C PHE A 240 9.56 -15.04 1.46
N GLU A 241 10.45 -16.03 1.38
CA GLU A 241 11.70 -16.02 2.12
C GLU A 241 12.74 -15.09 1.46
N ASP A 242 13.79 -14.74 2.16
CA ASP A 242 14.95 -13.98 1.67
C ASP A 242 14.66 -12.57 1.10
N VAL A 243 13.51 -12.01 1.44
CA VAL A 243 13.12 -10.63 1.09
C VAL A 243 12.74 -9.86 2.36
N GLY A 244 12.84 -8.52 2.32
CA GLY A 244 12.50 -7.65 3.43
C GLY A 244 11.08 -7.08 3.33
N HIS A 245 10.80 -6.09 4.17
CA HIS A 245 9.53 -5.35 4.19
C HIS A 245 9.17 -4.72 2.83
N ASN A 246 10.17 -4.30 2.07
CA ASN A 246 9.96 -3.67 0.77
C ASN A 246 9.87 -4.66 -0.39
N MET A 247 9.44 -5.90 -0.13
CA MET A 247 9.30 -6.99 -1.11
C MET A 247 8.65 -6.57 -2.44
N LYS A 248 7.74 -5.59 -2.43
CA LYS A 248 7.09 -5.08 -3.65
C LYS A 248 8.03 -4.46 -4.67
N VAL A 249 9.24 -4.04 -4.24
CA VAL A 249 10.28 -3.51 -5.12
C VAL A 249 11.49 -4.43 -5.21
N GLU A 250 11.64 -5.38 -4.28
CA GLU A 250 12.70 -6.39 -4.28
C GLU A 250 12.41 -7.52 -5.28
N ILE A 251 11.18 -8.02 -5.29
CA ILE A 251 10.73 -9.11 -6.16
C ILE A 251 9.45 -8.73 -6.94
N PRO A 252 9.42 -7.58 -7.65
CA PRO A 252 8.21 -7.00 -8.20
C PRO A 252 7.51 -7.92 -9.21
N ASP A 253 8.26 -8.58 -10.08
CA ASP A 253 7.70 -9.45 -11.13
C ASP A 253 7.02 -10.69 -10.56
N LEU A 254 7.60 -11.27 -9.49
CA LEU A 254 7.04 -12.43 -8.82
C LEU A 254 5.72 -12.06 -8.14
N LEU A 255 5.71 -10.97 -7.37
CA LEU A 255 4.50 -10.52 -6.67
C LEU A 255 3.41 -10.07 -7.64
N ALA A 256 3.76 -9.35 -8.70
CA ALA A 256 2.79 -8.90 -9.70
C ALA A 256 2.12 -10.10 -10.41
N ARG A 257 2.88 -11.16 -10.73
CA ARG A 257 2.30 -12.42 -11.27
C ARG A 257 1.41 -13.11 -10.25
N THR A 258 1.86 -13.24 -9.01
CA THR A 258 1.07 -13.87 -7.94
C THR A 258 -0.28 -13.15 -7.74
N VAL A 259 -0.27 -11.83 -7.72
CA VAL A 259 -1.51 -11.03 -7.61
C VAL A 259 -2.39 -11.17 -8.85
N ARG A 260 -1.81 -11.12 -10.06
CA ARG A 260 -2.56 -11.33 -11.32
C ARG A 260 -3.27 -12.69 -11.32
N ASP A 261 -2.57 -13.73 -10.92
CA ASP A 261 -3.11 -15.10 -10.92
C ASP A 261 -4.25 -15.23 -9.88
N PHE A 262 -4.08 -14.61 -8.69
CA PHE A 262 -5.15 -14.53 -7.70
C PHE A 262 -6.38 -13.76 -8.22
N ILE A 263 -6.19 -12.63 -8.90
CA ILE A 263 -7.29 -11.87 -9.53
C ILE A 263 -8.00 -12.75 -10.56
N GLY A 264 -7.24 -13.47 -11.40
CA GLY A 264 -7.81 -14.36 -12.40
C GLY A 264 -8.69 -15.47 -11.82
N GLU A 265 -8.33 -16.03 -10.65
CA GLU A 265 -9.17 -16.99 -9.92
C GLU A 265 -10.49 -16.35 -9.46
N ILE A 266 -10.45 -15.10 -8.95
CA ILE A 266 -11.65 -14.38 -8.49
C ILE A 266 -12.59 -14.02 -9.65
N GLU A 267 -12.04 -13.63 -10.80
CA GLU A 267 -12.84 -13.27 -11.99
C GLU A 267 -13.45 -14.51 -12.68
N SER A 268 -12.91 -15.68 -12.40
CA SER A 268 -13.39 -16.94 -12.99
C SER A 268 -14.41 -17.68 -12.12
N ALA A 269 -14.61 -17.25 -10.86
CA ALA A 269 -15.51 -17.86 -9.88
C ALA A 269 -16.93 -17.27 -9.92
#